data_15d3f5eb94f4a4fb8cfe7ab90620eb0f
#
_entry.id   15d3f5eb94f4a4fb8cfe7ab90620eb0f
#
_cell.length_a   1.000
_cell.length_b   1.000
_cell.length_c   1.000
_cell.angle_alpha   90.00
_cell.angle_beta   90.00
_cell.angle_gamma   90.00
#
_symmetry.space_group_name_H-M   'P 1'
#
loop_
_entity.id
_entity.type
_entity.pdbx_description
1 polymer ?
#
loop_
_entity_poly.entity_id
_entity_poly.type
_entity_poly.pdbx_seq_one_letter_code
_entity_poly.pdbx_strand_id
1 'polypeptide(L)'
;MAKGAAALIQDLKQRGMLEDTLILWTTEFGRMPSSQGGRGRDHNPYCFTNWLCGGGIRGGVSYGPSDAFGYKPLDRENPTQVYDIHATILHLLGIDHTKLTVRHNGIDRRLTDVHGHVLTELLA
;
A
#
# COMPACT_ATOMS: atom_id res chain seq x y z
N MET A 1 -6.93 17.23 -4.87
CA MET A 1 -5.93 16.29 -4.33
C MET A 1 -4.70 16.15 -5.22
N ALA A 2 -4.83 15.85 -6.53
CA ALA A 2 -3.67 15.62 -7.41
C ALA A 2 -2.62 16.74 -7.45
N LYS A 3 -3.03 18.01 -7.47
CA LYS A 3 -2.09 19.16 -7.47
C LYS A 3 -1.24 19.22 -6.19
N GLY A 4 -1.85 18.97 -5.02
CA GLY A 4 -1.12 18.99 -3.75
C GLY A 4 -0.11 17.84 -3.64
N ALA A 5 -0.49 16.63 -4.03
CA ALA A 5 0.41 15.48 -4.04
C ALA A 5 1.58 15.69 -5.02
N ALA A 6 1.31 16.20 -6.23
CA ALA A 6 2.35 16.52 -7.19
C ALA A 6 3.32 17.60 -6.66
N ALA A 7 2.80 18.65 -6.03
CA ALA A 7 3.61 19.70 -5.44
C ALA A 7 4.51 19.17 -4.30
N LEU A 8 3.98 18.31 -3.43
CA LEU A 8 4.78 17.66 -2.37
C LEU A 8 5.93 16.84 -2.95
N ILE A 9 5.66 16.00 -3.96
CA ILE A 9 6.69 15.17 -4.58
C ILE A 9 7.75 16.05 -5.25
N GLN A 10 7.35 17.11 -5.96
CA GLN A 10 8.27 18.03 -6.61
C GLN A 10 9.14 18.78 -5.59
N ASP A 11 8.56 19.26 -4.50
CA ASP A 11 9.28 19.96 -3.44
C ASP A 11 10.32 19.05 -2.77
N LEU A 12 9.93 17.83 -2.38
CA LEU A 12 10.85 16.84 -1.81
C LEU A 12 11.98 16.48 -2.78
N LYS A 13 11.67 16.32 -4.07
CA LYS A 13 12.67 16.05 -5.09
C LYS A 13 13.66 17.21 -5.26
N GLN A 14 13.17 18.45 -5.31
CA GLN A 14 14.00 19.64 -5.44
C GLN A 14 14.92 19.86 -4.24
N ARG A 15 14.48 19.44 -3.06
CA ARG A 15 15.27 19.51 -1.81
C ARG A 15 16.22 18.34 -1.61
N GLY A 16 16.20 17.34 -2.49
CA GLY A 16 16.98 16.10 -2.33
C GLY A 16 16.52 15.21 -1.19
N MET A 17 15.26 15.36 -0.74
CA MET A 17 14.69 14.61 0.38
C MET A 17 13.85 13.40 -0.05
N LEU A 18 13.55 13.26 -1.33
CA LEU A 18 12.64 12.21 -1.80
C LEU A 18 13.25 10.81 -1.63
N GLU A 19 14.56 10.69 -1.68
CA GLU A 19 15.26 9.40 -1.51
C GLU A 19 15.13 8.86 -0.08
N ASP A 20 15.02 9.77 0.90
CA ASP A 20 14.89 9.42 2.33
C ASP A 20 13.44 9.55 2.84
N THR A 21 12.50 9.88 1.98
CA THR A 21 11.09 10.09 2.35
C THR A 21 10.18 9.16 1.57
N LEU A 22 9.57 8.20 2.25
CA LEU A 22 8.54 7.35 1.67
C LEU A 22 7.18 8.05 1.73
N ILE A 23 6.53 8.18 0.58
CA ILE A 23 5.18 8.70 0.46
C ILE A 23 4.25 7.54 0.11
N LEU A 24 3.24 7.31 0.93
CA LEU A 24 2.14 6.39 0.66
C LEU A 24 0.85 7.19 0.44
N TRP A 25 0.20 6.95 -0.69
CA TRP A 25 -1.18 7.35 -0.91
C TRP A 25 -2.07 6.11 -0.87
N THR A 26 -3.09 6.13 -0.05
CA THR A 26 -4.00 5.00 0.15
C THR A 26 -5.43 5.47 0.39
N THR A 27 -6.36 4.55 0.29
CA THR A 27 -7.76 4.68 0.71
C THR A 27 -8.13 3.46 1.55
N GLU A 28 -9.24 3.54 2.28
CA GLU A 28 -9.72 2.44 3.12
C GLU A 28 -10.37 1.31 2.32
N PHE A 29 -10.85 1.59 1.11
CA PHE A 29 -11.42 0.63 0.16
C PHE A 29 -11.37 1.19 -1.27
N GLY A 30 -11.59 0.33 -2.26
CA GLY A 30 -11.76 0.70 -3.66
C GLY A 30 -13.21 1.01 -4.04
N ARG A 31 -13.45 1.10 -5.33
CA ARG A 31 -14.78 1.30 -5.89
C ARG A 31 -15.11 0.20 -6.88
N MET A 32 -16.31 -0.34 -6.78
CA MET A 32 -16.84 -1.31 -7.75
C MET A 32 -17.06 -0.63 -9.12
N PRO A 33 -16.93 -1.35 -10.22
CA PRO A 33 -17.34 -0.84 -11.54
C PRO A 33 -18.86 -0.67 -11.66
N SER A 34 -19.63 -1.19 -10.72
CA SER A 34 -21.09 -1.13 -10.63
C SER A 34 -21.59 -0.19 -9.52
N SER A 35 -22.87 0.14 -9.57
CA SER A 35 -23.58 0.92 -8.54
C SER A 35 -25.00 0.40 -8.39
N GLN A 36 -25.40 0.09 -7.16
CA GLN A 36 -26.76 -0.31 -6.82
C GLN A 36 -27.71 0.90 -6.80
N GLY A 37 -27.23 2.07 -6.42
CA GLY A 37 -28.04 3.28 -6.26
C GLY A 37 -28.14 4.18 -7.49
N GLY A 38 -27.55 3.81 -8.62
CA GLY A 38 -27.56 4.58 -9.86
C GLY A 38 -26.73 5.87 -9.84
N ARG A 39 -26.11 6.22 -8.72
CA ARG A 39 -25.18 7.35 -8.56
C ARG A 39 -23.92 6.92 -7.83
N GLY A 40 -22.77 7.35 -8.35
CA GLY A 40 -21.48 6.95 -7.80
C GLY A 40 -21.15 5.49 -8.08
N ARG A 41 -20.32 4.89 -7.22
CA ARG A 41 -19.90 3.48 -7.30
C ARG A 41 -19.91 2.89 -5.91
N ASP A 42 -20.28 1.61 -5.80
CA ASP A 42 -20.27 0.89 -4.53
C ASP A 42 -18.85 0.71 -3.99
N HIS A 43 -18.74 0.47 -2.69
CA HIS A 43 -17.46 0.19 -2.04
C HIS A 43 -16.92 -1.17 -2.46
N ASN A 44 -15.62 -1.24 -2.76
CA ASN A 44 -14.92 -2.48 -3.07
C ASN A 44 -13.86 -2.77 -2.00
N PRO A 45 -14.14 -3.65 -1.04
CA PRO A 45 -13.15 -4.00 -0.01
C PRO A 45 -12.06 -4.95 -0.51
N TYR A 46 -12.25 -5.56 -1.69
CA TYR A 46 -11.36 -6.62 -2.18
C TYR A 46 -10.23 -6.11 -3.08
N CYS A 47 -10.41 -4.95 -3.68
CA CYS A 47 -9.45 -4.44 -4.65
C CYS A 47 -9.46 -2.91 -4.66
N PHE A 48 -8.30 -2.31 -4.38
CA PHE A 48 -8.12 -0.86 -4.42
C PHE A 48 -6.66 -0.51 -4.69
N THR A 49 -6.46 0.65 -5.29
CA THR A 49 -5.14 1.10 -5.71
C THR A 49 -4.48 1.91 -4.60
N ASN A 50 -3.27 1.54 -4.27
CA ASN A 50 -2.34 2.35 -3.50
C ASN A 50 -1.18 2.77 -4.40
N TRP A 51 -0.51 3.87 -4.11
CA TRP A 51 0.76 4.17 -4.74
C TRP A 51 1.79 4.62 -3.71
N LEU A 52 3.05 4.28 -4.00
CA LEU A 52 4.19 4.63 -3.17
C LEU A 52 5.21 5.39 -4.02
N CYS A 53 5.95 6.30 -3.39
CA CYS A 53 6.95 7.11 -4.06
C CYS A 53 8.07 7.47 -3.08
N GLY A 54 9.32 7.44 -3.54
CA GLY A 54 10.50 7.76 -2.74
C GLY A 54 10.89 6.67 -1.76
N GLY A 55 11.81 6.96 -0.85
CA GLY A 55 12.19 6.11 0.27
C GLY A 55 12.63 4.69 -0.11
N GLY A 56 13.31 4.49 -1.24
CA GLY A 56 13.76 3.17 -1.69
C GLY A 56 12.72 2.37 -2.50
N ILE A 57 11.60 2.99 -2.89
CA ILE A 57 10.63 2.36 -3.80
C ILE A 57 11.04 2.57 -5.26
N ARG A 58 11.00 1.49 -6.03
CA ARG A 58 11.25 1.51 -7.48
C ARG A 58 10.08 2.17 -8.21
N GLY A 59 10.37 3.27 -8.90
CA GLY A 59 9.37 4.00 -9.68
C GLY A 59 8.98 3.29 -10.99
N GLY A 60 7.78 3.62 -11.51
CA GLY A 60 7.34 3.17 -12.84
C GLY A 60 6.89 1.70 -12.92
N VAL A 61 6.65 1.04 -11.80
CA VAL A 61 6.14 -0.33 -11.73
C VAL A 61 4.68 -0.38 -11.30
N SER A 62 3.96 -1.38 -11.75
CA SER A 62 2.64 -1.79 -11.25
C SER A 62 2.74 -3.19 -10.68
N TYR A 63 2.07 -3.42 -9.55
CA TYR A 63 2.10 -4.68 -8.84
C TYR A 63 0.70 -5.07 -8.35
N GLY A 64 0.39 -6.37 -8.33
CA GLY A 64 -0.88 -6.87 -7.84
C GLY A 64 -2.07 -6.49 -8.73
N PRO A 65 -2.18 -6.99 -9.97
CA PRO A 65 -3.26 -6.64 -10.88
C PRO A 65 -4.62 -7.16 -10.38
N SER A 66 -5.68 -6.43 -10.73
CA SER A 66 -7.06 -6.89 -10.57
C SER A 66 -7.48 -7.81 -11.73
N ASP A 67 -8.60 -8.49 -11.56
CA ASP A 67 -9.30 -9.13 -12.66
C ASP A 67 -9.74 -8.10 -13.72
N ALA A 68 -10.18 -8.59 -14.89
CA ALA A 68 -10.56 -7.74 -16.03
C ALA A 68 -11.68 -6.73 -15.71
N PHE A 69 -12.48 -6.99 -14.69
CA PHE A 69 -13.58 -6.12 -14.28
C PHE A 69 -13.25 -5.21 -13.10
N GLY A 70 -12.09 -5.39 -12.45
CA GLY A 70 -11.70 -4.63 -11.27
C GLY A 70 -12.48 -5.00 -10.01
N TYR A 71 -13.06 -6.19 -9.94
CA TYR A 71 -13.81 -6.65 -8.77
C TYR A 71 -12.91 -7.24 -7.69
N LYS A 72 -11.93 -8.05 -8.09
CA LYS A 72 -11.08 -8.81 -7.16
C LYS A 72 -9.63 -8.85 -7.65
N PRO A 73 -8.67 -9.18 -6.78
CA PRO A 73 -7.31 -9.48 -7.22
C PRO A 73 -7.30 -10.58 -8.28
N LEU A 74 -6.42 -10.47 -9.26
CA LEU A 74 -6.25 -11.49 -10.31
C LEU A 74 -5.78 -12.81 -9.71
N ASP A 75 -4.75 -12.76 -8.86
CA ASP A 75 -4.35 -13.88 -8.02
C ASP A 75 -5.23 -13.89 -6.76
N ARG A 76 -6.12 -14.87 -6.67
CA ARG A 76 -7.06 -15.04 -5.55
C ARG A 76 -6.51 -15.93 -4.45
N GLU A 77 -5.48 -16.70 -4.74
CA GLU A 77 -4.85 -17.60 -3.78
C GLU A 77 -3.80 -16.84 -2.96
N ASN A 78 -3.05 -15.94 -3.62
CA ASN A 78 -2.02 -15.13 -2.99
C ASN A 78 -2.21 -13.63 -3.27
N PRO A 79 -3.32 -13.02 -2.85
CA PRO A 79 -3.56 -11.61 -3.09
C PRO A 79 -2.61 -10.75 -2.27
N THR A 80 -2.17 -9.63 -2.84
CA THR A 80 -1.48 -8.60 -2.06
C THR A 80 -2.43 -8.02 -1.02
N GLN A 81 -2.02 -8.05 0.22
CA GLN A 81 -2.81 -7.59 1.36
C GLN A 81 -2.27 -6.27 1.94
N VAL A 82 -3.08 -5.60 2.74
CA VAL A 82 -2.65 -4.39 3.49
C VAL A 82 -1.46 -4.70 4.39
N TYR A 83 -1.39 -5.89 4.94
CA TYR A 83 -0.27 -6.36 5.76
C TYR A 83 1.06 -6.37 4.99
N ASP A 84 1.05 -6.66 3.69
CA ASP A 84 2.25 -6.68 2.84
C ASP A 84 2.79 -5.26 2.62
N ILE A 85 1.89 -4.28 2.46
CA ILE A 85 2.26 -2.87 2.39
C ILE A 85 2.92 -2.44 3.70
N HIS A 86 2.33 -2.78 4.85
CA HIS A 86 2.90 -2.44 6.17
C HIS A 86 4.24 -3.15 6.40
N ALA A 87 4.38 -4.43 6.03
CA ALA A 87 5.65 -5.16 6.11
C ALA A 87 6.73 -4.50 5.25
N THR A 88 6.37 -4.07 4.04
CA THR A 88 7.29 -3.38 3.12
C THR A 88 7.71 -2.01 3.64
N ILE A 89 6.79 -1.22 4.20
CA ILE A 89 7.10 0.07 4.84
C ILE A 89 8.05 -0.12 6.01
N LEU A 90 7.78 -1.09 6.90
CA LEU A 90 8.65 -1.39 8.03
C LEU A 90 10.03 -1.83 7.58
N HIS A 91 10.11 -2.65 6.53
CA HIS A 91 11.37 -3.07 5.93
C HIS A 91 12.20 -1.88 5.43
N LEU A 92 11.58 -0.94 4.72
CA LEU A 92 12.23 0.29 4.24
C LEU A 92 12.70 1.19 5.38
N LEU A 93 12.04 1.14 6.53
CA LEU A 93 12.47 1.81 7.76
C LEU A 93 13.57 1.04 8.53
N GLY A 94 14.07 -0.08 7.99
CA GLY A 94 15.06 -0.93 8.64
C GLY A 94 14.51 -1.79 9.79
N ILE A 95 13.18 -1.94 9.87
CA ILE A 95 12.51 -2.66 10.94
C ILE A 95 12.02 -4.03 10.43
N ASP A 96 12.42 -5.08 11.12
CA ASP A 96 11.87 -6.42 10.89
C ASP A 96 10.44 -6.49 11.50
N HIS A 97 9.43 -6.50 10.65
CA HIS A 97 8.02 -6.51 11.06
C HIS A 97 7.66 -7.75 11.88
N THR A 98 8.41 -8.85 11.74
CA THR A 98 8.14 -10.09 12.50
C THR A 98 8.60 -9.99 13.95
N LYS A 99 9.52 -9.07 14.25
CA LYS A 99 10.08 -8.82 15.58
C LYS A 99 9.47 -7.61 16.28
N LEU A 100 8.81 -6.73 15.52
CA LEU A 100 8.14 -5.57 16.10
C LEU A 100 6.82 -6.00 16.75
N THR A 101 6.80 -6.00 18.07
CA THR A 101 5.62 -6.39 18.85
C THR A 101 5.19 -5.30 19.82
N VAL A 102 3.91 -5.23 20.08
CA VAL A 102 3.29 -4.41 21.12
C VAL A 102 2.54 -5.33 22.08
N ARG A 103 2.85 -5.21 23.38
CA ARG A 103 2.17 -5.99 24.41
C ARG A 103 0.80 -5.39 24.70
N HIS A 104 -0.25 -6.19 24.45
CA HIS A 104 -1.63 -5.80 24.71
C HIS A 104 -2.38 -6.97 25.35
N ASN A 105 -3.01 -6.73 26.49
CA ASN A 105 -3.75 -7.76 27.26
C ASN A 105 -2.92 -9.03 27.53
N GLY A 106 -1.64 -8.88 27.87
CA GLY A 106 -0.74 -10.00 28.18
C GLY A 106 -0.18 -10.76 26.95
N ILE A 107 -0.56 -10.37 25.73
CA ILE A 107 -0.13 -11.01 24.48
C ILE A 107 0.72 -10.03 23.70
N ASP A 108 1.86 -10.49 23.17
CA ASP A 108 2.68 -9.73 22.24
C ASP A 108 2.11 -9.84 20.83
N ARG A 109 1.67 -8.71 20.27
CA ARG A 109 1.04 -8.65 18.94
C ARG A 109 1.93 -7.89 17.97
N ARG A 110 2.06 -8.41 16.76
CA ARG A 110 2.72 -7.72 15.64
C ARG A 110 1.71 -6.82 14.92
N LEU A 111 2.18 -5.74 14.30
CA LEU A 111 1.37 -4.88 13.43
C LEU A 111 0.78 -5.67 12.25
N THR A 112 1.55 -6.61 11.72
CA THR A 112 1.18 -7.45 10.58
C THR A 112 0.50 -8.77 11.00
N ASP A 113 0.26 -8.97 12.28
CA ASP A 113 -0.29 -10.20 12.87
C ASP A 113 0.53 -11.44 12.42
N VAL A 114 -0.12 -12.46 11.87
CA VAL A 114 0.54 -13.65 11.30
C VAL A 114 0.83 -13.51 9.79
N HIS A 115 0.46 -12.38 9.21
CA HIS A 115 0.55 -12.06 7.79
C HIS A 115 1.72 -11.12 7.49
N GLY A 116 1.78 -10.67 6.25
CA GLY A 116 2.73 -9.68 5.77
C GLY A 116 3.95 -10.29 5.12
N HIS A 117 4.11 -9.98 3.84
CA HIS A 117 5.30 -10.29 3.05
C HIS A 117 5.90 -8.98 2.54
N VAL A 118 7.22 -8.86 2.61
CA VAL A 118 7.90 -7.72 2.00
C VAL A 118 7.80 -7.85 0.48
N LEU A 119 7.23 -6.84 -0.17
CA LEU A 119 7.06 -6.80 -1.63
C LEU A 119 8.39 -6.39 -2.27
N THR A 120 9.31 -7.33 -2.36
CA THR A 120 10.69 -7.09 -2.83
C THR A 120 10.76 -6.59 -4.26
N GLU A 121 9.77 -6.91 -5.09
CA GLU A 121 9.65 -6.44 -6.47
C GLU A 121 9.42 -4.93 -6.59
N LEU A 122 8.97 -4.30 -5.51
CA LEU A 122 8.77 -2.85 -5.43
C LEU A 122 10.00 -2.09 -4.93
N LEU A 123 11.04 -2.78 -4.49
CA LEU A 123 12.24 -2.14 -3.94
C LEU A 123 13.21 -1.75 -5.07
N ALA A 124 13.95 -0.63 -4.87
CA ALA A 124 14.94 -0.09 -5.80
C ALA A 124 16.29 -0.80 -5.68
#